data_3276cd4e0a6b31c585911d1cdb59e434
#
_entry.id   3276cd4e0a6b31c585911d1cdb59e434
#
_cell.length_a   1.000
_cell.length_b   1.000
_cell.length_c   1.000
_cell.angle_alpha   90.00
_cell.angle_beta   90.00
_cell.angle_gamma   90.00
#
_symmetry.space_group_name_H-M   'P 1'
#
loop_
_entity.id
_entity.type
_entity.pdbx_description
1 polymer ?
#
loop_
_entity_poly.entity_id
_entity_poly.type
_entity_poly.pdbx_seq_one_letter_code
_entity_poly.pdbx_strand_id
1 'polypeptide(L)'
;MGGVLRAEPVWVETITGLRMDRFAKLVKVVKERGGNGPGGGRPWCLPLSDRMLLVAVYCRTNLTMRQLAPLFGISPATVCRVIRRLRPLPALERAPRPVVDTERLWGVDGTLIPVRDRKAGASSRKYRFSANVRVVIDADTRLVVAAARPAPGSKADAHVWRESGLPALAAGTTVIADGAYLGTGLIVPHRKRAGRPLPRGQEEDDAEHRRVRAR
;
A
#
# COMPACT_ATOMS: atom_id res chain seq x y z
N MET A 1 -32.42 7.63 -7.04
CA MET A 1 -31.56 8.43 -6.15
C MET A 1 -30.12 8.32 -6.66
N GLY A 2 -29.45 9.45 -6.94
CA GLY A 2 -28.03 9.45 -7.31
C GLY A 2 -27.17 9.19 -6.06
N GLY A 3 -26.04 8.50 -6.21
CA GLY A 3 -25.05 8.38 -5.12
C GLY A 3 -24.40 9.74 -4.79
N VAL A 4 -23.78 9.81 -3.62
CA VAL A 4 -23.13 11.02 -3.11
C VAL A 4 -21.71 11.17 -3.69
N LEU A 5 -20.98 10.07 -3.90
CA LEU A 5 -19.62 10.09 -4.38
C LEU A 5 -19.55 10.11 -5.92
N ARG A 6 -18.76 11.05 -6.44
CA ARG A 6 -18.41 11.19 -7.85
C ARG A 6 -16.91 11.45 -7.95
N ALA A 7 -16.35 11.23 -9.15
CA ALA A 7 -14.93 11.49 -9.40
C ALA A 7 -14.62 12.99 -9.52
N GLU A 8 -14.87 13.72 -8.46
CA GLU A 8 -14.61 15.14 -8.28
C GLU A 8 -13.32 15.36 -7.48
N PRO A 9 -12.64 16.50 -7.62
CA PRO A 9 -11.35 16.77 -6.97
C PRO A 9 -11.37 16.47 -5.48
N VAL A 10 -12.40 16.93 -4.76
CA VAL A 10 -12.53 16.75 -3.30
C VAL A 10 -12.48 15.27 -2.90
N TRP A 11 -13.13 14.38 -3.65
CA TRP A 11 -13.15 12.96 -3.33
C TRP A 11 -11.93 12.22 -3.88
N VAL A 12 -11.52 12.57 -5.10
CA VAL A 12 -10.35 11.93 -5.73
C VAL A 12 -9.09 12.20 -4.92
N GLU A 13 -8.80 13.46 -4.61
CA GLU A 13 -7.57 13.83 -3.90
C GLU A 13 -7.57 13.30 -2.47
N THR A 14 -8.69 13.42 -1.75
CA THR A 14 -8.81 12.92 -0.37
C THR A 14 -8.67 11.41 -0.27
N ILE A 15 -9.31 10.66 -1.19
CA ILE A 15 -9.35 9.20 -1.11
C ILE A 15 -8.14 8.56 -1.77
N THR A 16 -7.67 9.09 -2.91
CA THR A 16 -6.60 8.45 -3.66
C THR A 16 -5.22 9.05 -3.36
N GLY A 17 -5.17 10.29 -2.86
CA GLY A 17 -3.96 11.09 -2.77
C GLY A 17 -3.42 11.55 -4.13
N LEU A 18 -4.15 11.31 -5.21
CA LEU A 18 -3.77 11.69 -6.56
C LEU A 18 -4.41 13.03 -6.93
N ARG A 19 -3.63 13.92 -7.52
CA ARG A 19 -4.19 15.10 -8.20
C ARG A 19 -5.03 14.66 -9.40
N MET A 20 -6.01 15.46 -9.77
CA MET A 20 -6.96 15.15 -10.84
C MET A 20 -6.30 14.82 -12.18
N ASP A 21 -5.21 15.49 -12.53
CA ASP A 21 -4.46 15.21 -13.76
C ASP A 21 -3.87 13.80 -13.78
N ARG A 22 -3.33 13.35 -12.63
CA ARG A 22 -2.80 11.99 -12.45
C ARG A 22 -3.92 10.95 -12.45
N PHE A 23 -5.02 11.25 -11.78
CA PHE A 23 -6.20 10.39 -11.78
C PHE A 23 -6.79 10.22 -13.19
N ALA A 24 -6.91 11.31 -13.94
CA ALA A 24 -7.38 11.26 -15.33
C ALA A 24 -6.47 10.40 -16.24
N LYS A 25 -5.13 10.51 -16.07
CA LYS A 25 -4.18 9.63 -16.78
C LYS A 25 -4.39 8.16 -16.42
N LEU A 26 -4.60 7.84 -15.13
CA LEU A 26 -4.90 6.47 -14.70
C LEU A 26 -6.19 5.95 -15.31
N VAL A 27 -7.26 6.76 -15.34
CA VAL A 27 -8.54 6.41 -15.96
C VAL A 27 -8.36 6.14 -17.45
N LYS A 28 -7.53 6.95 -18.16
CA LYS A 28 -7.21 6.75 -19.57
C LYS A 28 -6.52 5.40 -19.80
N VAL A 29 -5.49 5.08 -19.04
CA VAL A 29 -4.78 3.79 -19.11
C VAL A 29 -5.73 2.62 -18.88
N VAL A 30 -6.59 2.71 -17.85
CA VAL A 30 -7.57 1.66 -17.56
C VAL A 30 -8.59 1.52 -18.70
N LYS A 31 -8.99 2.62 -19.34
CA LYS A 31 -9.85 2.60 -20.52
C LYS A 31 -9.21 1.83 -21.68
N GLU A 32 -7.96 2.14 -21.99
CA GLU A 32 -7.16 1.49 -23.05
C GLU A 32 -6.97 -0.01 -22.77
N ARG A 33 -6.90 -0.41 -21.51
CA ARG A 33 -6.84 -1.82 -21.07
C ARG A 33 -8.20 -2.51 -20.99
N GLY A 34 -9.22 -1.96 -21.61
CA GLY A 34 -10.55 -2.56 -21.67
C GLY A 34 -11.40 -2.37 -20.40
N GLY A 35 -11.14 -1.34 -19.61
CA GLY A 35 -11.91 -1.02 -18.38
C GLY A 35 -13.41 -0.80 -18.64
N ASN A 36 -13.81 -0.41 -19.84
CA ASN A 36 -15.22 -0.31 -20.22
C ASN A 36 -15.87 -1.65 -20.58
N GLY A 37 -15.09 -2.67 -20.82
CA GLY A 37 -15.56 -3.99 -21.26
C GLY A 37 -15.45 -4.19 -22.77
N PRO A 38 -15.57 -5.45 -23.22
CA PRO A 38 -15.80 -5.72 -24.63
C PRO A 38 -17.13 -5.03 -25.00
N GLY A 39 -17.16 -4.31 -26.10
CA GLY A 39 -18.38 -3.68 -26.59
C GLY A 39 -19.47 -4.75 -26.70
N GLY A 40 -20.60 -4.53 -26.02
CA GLY A 40 -21.72 -5.47 -25.95
C GLY A 40 -22.30 -5.57 -24.54
N GLY A 41 -23.58 -5.82 -24.40
CA GLY A 41 -24.29 -5.87 -23.16
C GLY A 41 -24.79 -4.51 -22.64
N ARG A 42 -25.44 -4.51 -21.48
CA ARG A 42 -26.01 -3.30 -20.88
C ARG A 42 -24.90 -2.33 -20.47
N PRO A 43 -24.97 -1.06 -20.88
CA PRO A 43 -23.99 -0.04 -20.49
C PRO A 43 -23.87 0.08 -18.96
N TRP A 44 -22.68 0.45 -18.51
CA TRP A 44 -22.45 0.75 -17.10
C TRP A 44 -23.22 2.01 -16.69
N CYS A 45 -23.91 1.95 -15.56
CA CYS A 45 -24.65 3.09 -15.02
C CYS A 45 -23.74 4.19 -14.44
N LEU A 46 -22.47 3.89 -14.17
CA LEU A 46 -21.48 4.84 -13.71
C LEU A 46 -20.39 5.06 -14.78
N PRO A 47 -19.92 6.31 -14.96
CA PRO A 47 -18.74 6.61 -15.74
C PRO A 47 -17.52 5.81 -15.27
N LEU A 48 -16.53 5.63 -16.13
CA LEU A 48 -15.32 4.90 -15.77
C LEU A 48 -14.56 5.57 -14.62
N SER A 49 -14.53 6.90 -14.58
CA SER A 49 -13.93 7.67 -13.49
C SER A 49 -14.56 7.35 -12.13
N ASP A 50 -15.88 7.35 -12.05
CA ASP A 50 -16.59 7.02 -10.78
C ASP A 50 -16.37 5.56 -10.38
N ARG A 51 -16.30 4.65 -11.35
CA ARG A 51 -15.98 3.25 -11.09
C ARG A 51 -14.54 3.08 -10.59
N MET A 52 -13.59 3.87 -11.09
CA MET A 52 -12.22 3.89 -10.59
C MET A 52 -12.13 4.45 -9.18
N LEU A 53 -12.87 5.53 -8.89
CA LEU A 53 -12.98 6.05 -7.53
C LEU A 53 -13.58 4.99 -6.58
N LEU A 54 -14.62 4.28 -6.99
CA LEU A 54 -15.20 3.18 -6.20
C LEU A 54 -14.15 2.11 -5.86
N VAL A 55 -13.32 1.71 -6.81
CA VAL A 55 -12.23 0.74 -6.57
C VAL A 55 -11.21 1.32 -5.59
N ALA A 56 -10.86 2.59 -5.70
CA ALA A 56 -9.95 3.26 -4.77
C ALA A 56 -10.50 3.30 -3.34
N VAL A 57 -11.79 3.65 -3.18
CA VAL A 57 -12.48 3.62 -1.87
C VAL A 57 -12.46 2.21 -1.29
N TYR A 58 -12.80 1.20 -2.10
CA TYR A 58 -12.78 -0.20 -1.67
C TYR A 58 -11.39 -0.66 -1.20
N CYS A 59 -10.34 -0.30 -1.92
CA CYS A 59 -8.97 -0.70 -1.57
C CYS A 59 -8.43 0.04 -0.34
N ARG A 60 -8.91 1.24 -0.08
CA ARG A 60 -8.37 2.11 0.97
C ARG A 60 -9.19 2.08 2.27
N THR A 61 -10.40 1.56 2.23
CA THR A 61 -11.30 1.50 3.38
C THR A 61 -11.72 0.06 3.67
N ASN A 62 -12.24 -0.18 4.87
CA ASN A 62 -12.84 -1.47 5.22
C ASN A 62 -14.35 -1.52 4.94
N LEU A 63 -14.86 -0.63 4.08
CA LEU A 63 -16.28 -0.62 3.72
C LEU A 63 -16.66 -1.87 2.96
N THR A 64 -17.76 -2.46 3.36
CA THR A 64 -18.35 -3.61 2.66
C THR A 64 -18.99 -3.16 1.34
N MET A 65 -19.18 -4.08 0.40
CA MET A 65 -19.87 -3.78 -0.87
C MET A 65 -21.30 -3.24 -0.65
N ARG A 66 -21.94 -3.64 0.45
CA ARG A 66 -23.28 -3.13 0.83
C ARG A 66 -23.26 -1.68 1.31
N GLN A 67 -22.18 -1.28 1.96
CA GLN A 67 -21.96 0.12 2.40
C GLN A 67 -21.51 1.01 1.24
N LEU A 68 -20.72 0.48 0.30
CA LEU A 68 -20.32 1.20 -0.90
C LEU A 68 -21.47 1.47 -1.87
N ALA A 69 -22.44 0.56 -1.95
CA ALA A 69 -23.55 0.64 -2.89
C ALA A 69 -24.33 1.97 -2.80
N PRO A 70 -24.81 2.42 -1.64
CA PRO A 70 -25.53 3.69 -1.53
C PRO A 70 -24.64 4.90 -1.79
N LEU A 71 -23.33 4.85 -1.47
CA LEU A 71 -22.41 5.96 -1.72
C LEU A 71 -22.29 6.29 -3.22
N PHE A 72 -22.39 5.28 -4.07
CA PHE A 72 -22.32 5.44 -5.53
C PHE A 72 -23.69 5.33 -6.22
N GLY A 73 -24.76 5.13 -5.47
CA GLY A 73 -26.12 5.02 -6.02
C GLY A 73 -26.34 3.78 -6.89
N ILE A 74 -25.70 2.66 -6.57
CA ILE A 74 -25.76 1.40 -7.32
C ILE A 74 -26.04 0.20 -6.40
N SER A 75 -26.35 -0.96 -6.98
CA SER A 75 -26.56 -2.17 -6.19
C SER A 75 -25.24 -2.81 -5.72
N PRO A 76 -25.24 -3.56 -4.59
CA PRO A 76 -24.05 -4.29 -4.15
C PRO A 76 -23.52 -5.29 -5.19
N ALA A 77 -24.40 -5.88 -6.01
CA ALA A 77 -23.99 -6.75 -7.10
C ALA A 77 -23.23 -5.97 -8.19
N THR A 78 -23.61 -4.71 -8.45
CA THR A 78 -22.89 -3.85 -9.38
C THR A 78 -21.53 -3.45 -8.80
N VAL A 79 -21.43 -3.12 -7.51
CA VAL A 79 -20.16 -2.87 -6.81
C VAL A 79 -19.23 -4.06 -6.99
N CYS A 80 -19.70 -5.29 -6.73
CA CYS A 80 -18.90 -6.49 -6.91
C CYS A 80 -18.37 -6.65 -8.34
N ARG A 81 -19.21 -6.43 -9.35
CA ARG A 81 -18.83 -6.51 -10.77
C ARG A 81 -17.76 -5.46 -11.14
N VAL A 82 -17.93 -4.23 -10.67
CA VAL A 82 -16.97 -3.15 -10.87
C VAL A 82 -15.59 -3.51 -10.28
N ILE A 83 -15.57 -3.94 -9.01
CA ILE A 83 -14.33 -4.31 -8.32
C ILE A 83 -13.63 -5.48 -9.02
N ARG A 84 -14.36 -6.55 -9.32
CA ARG A 84 -13.77 -7.73 -9.99
C ARG A 84 -13.17 -7.40 -11.34
N ARG A 85 -13.79 -6.48 -12.07
CA ARG A 85 -13.32 -6.09 -13.40
C ARG A 85 -12.16 -5.10 -13.37
N LEU A 86 -12.27 -4.04 -12.57
CA LEU A 86 -11.32 -2.93 -12.65
C LEU A 86 -10.11 -3.08 -11.73
N ARG A 87 -10.25 -3.75 -10.57
CA ARG A 87 -9.15 -3.89 -9.60
C ARG A 87 -7.84 -4.46 -10.20
N PRO A 88 -7.86 -5.43 -11.11
CA PRO A 88 -6.62 -5.93 -11.71
C PRO A 88 -5.93 -4.96 -12.65
N LEU A 89 -6.67 -4.05 -13.28
CA LEU A 89 -6.16 -3.24 -14.39
C LEU A 89 -5.11 -2.19 -13.98
N PRO A 90 -5.27 -1.44 -12.86
CA PRO A 90 -4.23 -0.55 -12.38
C PRO A 90 -2.97 -1.27 -11.90
N ALA A 91 -3.14 -2.49 -11.38
CA ALA A 91 -2.03 -3.28 -10.82
C ALA A 91 -1.12 -3.91 -11.89
N LEU A 92 -1.47 -3.82 -13.18
CA LEU A 92 -0.68 -4.39 -14.27
C LEU A 92 0.55 -3.54 -14.65
N GLU A 93 0.65 -2.30 -14.17
CA GLU A 93 1.91 -1.58 -14.25
C GLU A 93 2.80 -1.95 -13.07
N ARG A 94 3.83 -2.75 -13.37
CA ARG A 94 5.00 -2.74 -12.52
C ARG A 94 5.55 -1.32 -12.57
N ALA A 95 5.68 -0.68 -11.42
CA ALA A 95 6.57 0.47 -11.34
C ALA A 95 7.88 0.08 -12.05
N PRO A 96 8.42 0.93 -12.94
CA PRO A 96 9.74 0.67 -13.49
C PRO A 96 10.65 0.31 -12.33
N ARG A 97 11.45 -0.76 -12.48
CA ARG A 97 12.43 -1.12 -11.45
C ARG A 97 13.18 0.15 -11.12
N PRO A 98 13.18 0.59 -9.86
CA PRO A 98 13.96 1.75 -9.50
C PRO A 98 15.39 1.45 -9.92
N VAL A 99 15.97 2.35 -10.69
CA VAL A 99 17.41 2.35 -10.93
C VAL A 99 18.02 2.42 -9.53
N VAL A 100 18.98 1.53 -9.23
CA VAL A 100 19.73 1.60 -7.98
C VAL A 100 20.38 2.97 -7.94
N ASP A 101 19.79 3.85 -7.14
CA ASP A 101 20.26 5.21 -6.94
C ASP A 101 20.76 5.26 -5.51
N THR A 102 22.09 5.31 -5.37
CA THR A 102 22.76 5.32 -4.08
C THR A 102 22.44 6.57 -3.25
N GLU A 103 21.96 7.63 -3.90
CA GLU A 103 21.56 8.87 -3.24
C GLU A 103 20.13 8.83 -2.70
N ARG A 104 19.33 7.82 -3.10
CA ARG A 104 17.95 7.68 -2.61
C ARG A 104 17.90 7.00 -1.26
N LEU A 105 17.03 7.53 -0.43
CA LEU A 105 16.70 6.95 0.85
C LEU A 105 15.40 6.16 0.76
N TRP A 106 15.45 4.89 1.14
CA TRP A 106 14.28 4.03 1.21
C TRP A 106 13.91 3.73 2.65
N GLY A 107 12.62 3.62 2.92
CA GLY A 107 12.08 3.13 4.17
C GLY A 107 11.51 1.73 4.00
N VAL A 108 11.72 0.84 4.96
CA VAL A 108 11.02 -0.44 5.02
C VAL A 108 10.13 -0.50 6.24
N ASP A 109 8.93 -1.02 6.06
CA ASP A 109 7.99 -1.27 7.14
C ASP A 109 7.17 -2.54 6.90
N GLY A 110 6.65 -3.10 8.00
CA GLY A 110 5.81 -4.28 7.99
C GLY A 110 4.38 -3.95 8.42
N THR A 111 3.43 -4.39 7.63
CA THR A 111 2.02 -4.28 8.00
C THR A 111 1.37 -5.64 8.18
N LEU A 112 0.56 -5.77 9.23
CA LEU A 112 -0.23 -6.97 9.50
C LEU A 112 -1.61 -6.81 8.87
N ILE A 113 -1.93 -7.67 7.93
CA ILE A 113 -3.23 -7.69 7.24
C ILE A 113 -4.04 -8.84 7.83
N PRO A 114 -5.21 -8.59 8.46
CA PRO A 114 -6.11 -9.65 8.90
C PRO A 114 -6.54 -10.51 7.73
N VAL A 115 -6.41 -11.84 7.86
CA VAL A 115 -6.82 -12.78 6.82
C VAL A 115 -7.78 -13.82 7.40
N ARG A 116 -8.73 -14.26 6.59
CA ARG A 116 -9.67 -15.32 6.96
C ARG A 116 -9.12 -16.71 6.64
N ASP A 117 -8.24 -16.80 5.66
CA ASP A 117 -7.62 -18.05 5.25
C ASP A 117 -6.52 -18.44 6.24
N ARG A 118 -6.75 -19.53 6.96
CA ARG A 118 -5.81 -20.09 7.93
C ARG A 118 -4.54 -20.65 7.30
N LYS A 119 -4.56 -20.97 5.99
CA LYS A 119 -3.38 -21.45 5.26
C LYS A 119 -2.41 -20.31 4.92
N ALA A 120 -2.94 -19.11 4.71
CA ALA A 120 -2.16 -17.93 4.33
C ALA A 120 -1.74 -17.09 5.54
N GLY A 121 -2.30 -17.32 6.73
CA GLY A 121 -2.08 -16.51 7.92
C GLY A 121 -1.67 -17.30 9.14
N ALA A 122 -1.10 -16.61 10.12
CA ALA A 122 -0.86 -17.13 11.45
C ALA A 122 -1.30 -16.11 12.50
N SER A 123 -1.48 -16.58 13.75
CA SER A 123 -1.80 -15.70 14.87
C SER A 123 -0.68 -14.70 15.11
N SER A 124 -1.04 -13.44 15.29
CA SER A 124 -0.13 -12.35 15.66
C SER A 124 -0.58 -11.71 16.98
N ARG A 125 0.24 -10.82 17.53
CA ARG A 125 -0.12 -10.07 18.76
C ARG A 125 -1.37 -9.21 18.59
N LYS A 126 -1.63 -8.70 17.38
CA LYS A 126 -2.75 -7.79 17.11
C LYS A 126 -3.97 -8.51 16.55
N TYR A 127 -3.78 -9.61 15.82
CA TYR A 127 -4.85 -10.31 15.12
C TYR A 127 -4.74 -11.81 15.30
N ARG A 128 -5.89 -12.47 15.43
CA ARG A 128 -5.95 -13.93 15.57
C ARG A 128 -5.36 -14.66 14.36
N PHE A 129 -5.61 -14.15 13.17
CA PHE A 129 -4.97 -14.60 11.93
C PHE A 129 -4.61 -13.40 11.07
N SER A 130 -3.36 -13.29 10.70
CA SER A 130 -2.85 -12.22 9.86
C SER A 130 -1.72 -12.71 8.96
N ALA A 131 -1.60 -12.03 7.84
CA ALA A 131 -0.43 -12.09 6.98
C ALA A 131 0.42 -10.83 7.20
N ASN A 132 1.72 -11.00 7.25
CA ASN A 132 2.67 -9.92 7.38
C ASN A 132 3.22 -9.57 5.99
N VAL A 133 3.00 -8.33 5.55
CA VAL A 133 3.47 -7.81 4.28
C VAL A 133 4.54 -6.77 4.52
N ARG A 134 5.68 -6.91 3.85
CA ARG A 134 6.75 -5.91 3.83
C ARG A 134 6.60 -5.01 2.63
N VAL A 135 6.72 -3.72 2.84
CA VAL A 135 6.78 -2.73 1.78
C VAL A 135 8.07 -1.92 1.90
N VAL A 136 8.67 -1.63 0.77
CA VAL A 136 9.75 -0.67 0.64
C VAL A 136 9.18 0.57 -0.02
N ILE A 137 9.43 1.71 0.57
CA ILE A 137 8.90 3.00 0.18
C ILE A 137 10.08 3.93 -0.09
N ASP A 138 10.01 4.65 -1.18
CA ASP A 138 10.93 5.75 -1.46
C ASP A 138 10.57 6.94 -0.54
N ALA A 139 11.53 7.42 0.24
CA ALA A 139 11.28 8.42 1.28
C ALA A 139 10.88 9.79 0.70
N ASP A 140 11.35 10.14 -0.49
CA ASP A 140 11.07 11.44 -1.12
C ASP A 140 9.72 11.45 -1.83
N THR A 141 9.45 10.40 -2.62
CA THR A 141 8.21 10.32 -3.40
C THR A 141 7.05 9.69 -2.64
N ARG A 142 7.31 9.01 -1.53
CA ARG A 142 6.35 8.21 -0.73
C ARG A 142 5.66 7.10 -1.53
N LEU A 143 6.24 6.71 -2.64
CA LEU A 143 5.71 5.63 -3.46
C LEU A 143 6.27 4.29 -2.99
N VAL A 144 5.42 3.27 -3.03
CA VAL A 144 5.86 1.89 -2.80
C VAL A 144 6.74 1.46 -3.98
N VAL A 145 8.00 1.19 -3.69
CA VAL A 145 9.00 0.74 -4.65
C VAL A 145 8.94 -0.76 -4.84
N ALA A 146 8.70 -1.48 -3.73
CA ALA A 146 8.61 -2.92 -3.74
C ALA A 146 7.73 -3.43 -2.59
N ALA A 147 7.16 -4.61 -2.78
CA ALA A 147 6.45 -5.34 -1.74
C ALA A 147 6.89 -6.81 -1.76
N ALA A 148 7.13 -7.39 -0.58
CA ALA A 148 7.40 -8.81 -0.45
C ALA A 148 6.12 -9.63 -0.57
N ARG A 149 6.28 -10.92 -0.85
CA ARG A 149 5.19 -11.88 -0.69
C ARG A 149 4.74 -11.89 0.77
N PRO A 150 3.42 -12.02 1.03
CA PRO A 150 2.93 -12.14 2.39
C PRO A 150 3.57 -13.31 3.14
N ALA A 151 3.98 -13.09 4.38
CA ALA A 151 4.46 -14.11 5.30
C ALA A 151 3.46 -14.32 6.44
N PRO A 152 3.49 -15.44 7.16
CA PRO A 152 2.66 -15.64 8.34
C PRO A 152 2.85 -14.52 9.38
N GLY A 153 1.76 -14.03 9.96
CA GLY A 153 1.78 -12.88 10.88
C GLY A 153 2.54 -13.09 12.20
N SER A 154 2.90 -14.35 12.52
CA SER A 154 3.72 -14.70 13.66
C SER A 154 5.23 -14.51 13.44
N LYS A 155 5.68 -14.39 12.19
CA LYS A 155 7.11 -14.24 11.89
C LYS A 155 7.60 -12.82 12.20
N ALA A 156 8.79 -12.75 12.83
CA ALA A 156 9.45 -11.50 13.14
C ALA A 156 9.87 -10.73 11.87
N ASP A 157 9.87 -9.41 11.96
CA ASP A 157 10.12 -8.52 10.85
C ASP A 157 11.50 -8.71 10.22
N ALA A 158 12.55 -8.81 11.02
CA ALA A 158 13.90 -9.08 10.57
C ALA A 158 14.03 -10.44 9.84
N HIS A 159 13.28 -11.44 10.28
CA HIS A 159 13.29 -12.76 9.65
C HIS A 159 12.63 -12.71 8.26
N VAL A 160 11.44 -12.10 8.18
CA VAL A 160 10.74 -11.94 6.89
C VAL A 160 11.53 -11.09 5.90
N TRP A 161 12.24 -10.06 6.39
CA TRP A 161 13.13 -9.26 5.56
C TRP A 161 14.20 -10.14 4.90
N ARG A 162 14.95 -10.93 5.70
CA ARG A 162 16.04 -11.76 5.19
C ARG A 162 15.58 -12.82 4.20
N GLU A 163 14.40 -13.40 4.40
CA GLU A 163 13.83 -14.43 3.52
C GLU A 163 13.14 -13.86 2.27
N SER A 164 12.87 -12.56 2.25
CA SER A 164 12.28 -11.91 1.09
C SER A 164 13.35 -11.59 0.03
N GLY A 165 12.94 -11.39 -1.22
CA GLY A 165 13.86 -10.89 -2.26
C GLY A 165 14.20 -9.39 -2.11
N LEU A 166 13.71 -8.72 -1.05
CA LEU A 166 13.91 -7.28 -0.84
C LEU A 166 15.36 -6.90 -0.54
N PRO A 167 16.16 -7.66 0.24
CA PRO A 167 17.57 -7.34 0.44
C PRO A 167 18.36 -7.24 -0.86
N ALA A 168 18.14 -8.16 -1.79
CA ALA A 168 18.81 -8.14 -3.10
C ALA A 168 18.36 -6.95 -3.96
N LEU A 169 17.10 -6.54 -3.84
CA LEU A 169 16.57 -5.37 -4.53
C LEU A 169 17.13 -4.05 -3.95
N ALA A 170 17.36 -4.01 -2.64
CA ALA A 170 17.84 -2.84 -1.92
C ALA A 170 19.36 -2.72 -1.89
N ALA A 171 20.07 -3.67 -2.49
CA ALA A 171 21.52 -3.66 -2.53
C ALA A 171 22.04 -2.38 -3.19
N GLY A 172 22.94 -1.67 -2.51
CA GLY A 172 23.50 -0.40 -2.97
C GLY A 172 22.62 0.84 -2.67
N THR A 173 21.48 0.69 -2.01
CA THR A 173 20.62 1.81 -1.60
C THR A 173 20.61 1.93 -0.07
N THR A 174 20.56 3.16 0.44
CA THR A 174 20.39 3.40 1.87
C THR A 174 18.95 3.08 2.30
N VAL A 175 18.78 2.15 3.24
CA VAL A 175 17.46 1.74 3.72
C VAL A 175 17.35 1.92 5.23
N ILE A 176 16.33 2.65 5.67
CA ILE A 176 16.00 2.85 7.07
C ILE A 176 14.83 1.95 7.50
N ALA A 177 14.88 1.50 8.75
CA ALA A 177 13.84 0.65 9.31
C ALA A 177 13.62 0.94 10.80
N ASP A 178 12.61 0.36 11.42
CA ASP A 178 12.45 0.43 12.86
C ASP A 178 13.33 -0.59 13.60
N GLY A 179 13.29 -0.56 14.94
CA GLY A 179 14.09 -1.45 15.78
C GLY A 179 13.76 -2.94 15.65
N ALA A 180 12.65 -3.32 14.98
CA ALA A 180 12.31 -4.71 14.71
C ALA A 180 13.20 -5.35 13.63
N TYR A 181 13.96 -4.53 12.90
CA TYR A 181 14.91 -4.96 11.86
C TYR A 181 16.37 -5.03 12.35
N LEU A 182 16.59 -5.03 13.65
CA LEU A 182 17.95 -5.11 14.20
C LEU A 182 18.70 -6.34 13.67
N GLY A 183 19.96 -6.16 13.29
CA GLY A 183 20.80 -7.23 12.74
C GLY A 183 20.48 -7.64 11.30
N THR A 184 19.85 -6.76 10.52
CA THR A 184 19.55 -6.98 9.10
C THR A 184 20.45 -6.20 8.15
N GLY A 185 21.37 -5.37 8.67
CA GLY A 185 22.19 -4.46 7.86
C GLY A 185 21.49 -3.15 7.48
N LEU A 186 20.25 -2.95 7.90
CA LEU A 186 19.51 -1.71 7.70
C LEU A 186 19.88 -0.67 8.76
N ILE A 187 19.66 0.61 8.45
CA ILE A 187 19.80 1.69 9.43
C ILE A 187 18.57 1.65 10.33
N VAL A 188 18.80 1.34 11.59
CA VAL A 188 17.76 1.22 12.62
C VAL A 188 18.10 2.09 13.82
N PRO A 189 17.11 2.50 14.63
CA PRO A 189 17.37 3.27 15.84
C PRO A 189 18.27 2.52 16.82
N HIS A 190 19.05 3.25 17.58
CA HIS A 190 19.88 2.69 18.65
C HIS A 190 19.03 1.99 19.70
N ARG A 191 19.53 0.84 20.19
CA ARG A 191 18.79 0.03 21.17
C ARG A 191 18.87 0.64 22.56
N LYS A 192 17.74 1.13 23.05
CA LYS A 192 17.65 1.55 24.46
C LYS A 192 17.68 0.34 25.39
N ARG A 193 18.48 0.40 26.44
CA ARG A 193 18.51 -0.59 27.52
C ARG A 193 17.89 0.02 28.78
N ALA A 194 17.15 -0.79 29.54
CA ALA A 194 16.60 -0.33 30.80
C ALA A 194 17.71 0.17 31.74
N GLY A 195 17.52 1.35 32.31
CA GLY A 195 18.49 1.96 33.23
C GLY A 195 19.77 2.50 32.61
N ARG A 196 19.89 2.48 31.27
CA ARG A 196 21.05 3.06 30.58
C ARG A 196 20.57 4.04 29.50
N PRO A 197 20.69 5.37 29.74
CA PRO A 197 20.37 6.36 28.70
C PRO A 197 21.32 6.21 27.53
N LEU A 198 20.88 6.59 26.35
CA LEU A 198 21.74 6.66 25.18
C LEU A 198 22.70 7.85 25.33
N PRO A 199 23.94 7.75 24.80
CA PRO A 199 24.79 8.90 24.59
C PRO A 199 24.10 9.98 23.75
N ARG A 200 24.42 11.25 23.99
CA ARG A 200 23.76 12.38 23.31
C ARG A 200 23.78 12.26 21.80
N GLY A 201 24.89 11.86 21.19
CA GLY A 201 24.96 11.66 19.74
C GLY A 201 23.99 10.61 19.22
N GLN A 202 23.82 9.47 19.95
CA GLN A 202 22.85 8.43 19.57
C GLN A 202 21.39 8.89 19.74
N GLU A 203 21.12 9.78 20.70
CA GLU A 203 19.80 10.37 20.83
C GLU A 203 19.48 11.34 19.69
N GLU A 204 20.47 12.09 19.23
CA GLU A 204 20.37 12.98 18.08
C GLU A 204 20.16 12.18 16.79
N ASP A 205 20.91 11.10 16.58
CA ASP A 205 20.74 10.18 15.46
C ASP A 205 19.33 9.56 15.46
N ASP A 206 18.85 9.10 16.62
CA ASP A 206 17.50 8.54 16.76
C ASP A 206 16.40 9.59 16.53
N ALA A 207 16.65 10.85 16.86
CA ALA A 207 15.75 11.95 16.60
C ALA A 207 15.65 12.24 15.09
N GLU A 208 16.78 12.25 14.40
CA GLU A 208 16.82 12.43 12.94
C GLU A 208 16.16 11.24 12.23
N HIS A 209 16.49 10.01 12.63
CA HIS A 209 15.85 8.80 12.10
C HIS A 209 14.33 8.85 12.22
N ARG A 210 13.79 9.28 13.38
CA ARG A 210 12.33 9.45 13.57
C ARG A 210 11.77 10.53 12.66
N ARG A 211 12.48 11.65 12.49
CA ARG A 211 12.06 12.76 11.62
C ARG A 211 11.96 12.33 10.17
N VAL A 212 12.93 11.56 9.69
CA VAL A 212 12.95 11.04 8.32
C VAL A 212 11.82 10.03 8.11
N ARG A 213 11.59 9.12 9.05
CA ARG A 213 10.48 8.13 8.95
C ARG A 213 9.08 8.74 9.07
N ALA A 214 8.93 9.89 9.69
CA ALA A 214 7.65 10.57 9.87
C ALA A 214 7.23 11.42 8.65
N ARG A 215 8.15 11.67 7.71
CA ARG A 215 7.86 12.35 6.44
C ARG A 215 7.06 11.43 5.52
#